data_8b035da2d2d725b57a5c69888b1b1b9b
#
_entry.id   8b035da2d2d725b57a5c69888b1b1b9b
#
_cell.length_a   1.000
_cell.length_b   1.000
_cell.length_c   1.000
_cell.angle_alpha   90.00
_cell.angle_beta   90.00
_cell.angle_gamma   90.00
#
_symmetry.space_group_name_H-M   'P 1'
#
loop_
_entity.id
_entity.type
_entity.pdbx_description
1 polymer ?
#
loop_
_entity_poly.entity_id
_entity_poly.type
_entity_poly.pdbx_seq_one_letter_code
_entity_poly.pdbx_strand_id
1 'polypeptide(L)'
;LGRSEGYEKTDIISRSEDFFVICDEATGLAEKYSQKKATSLSLLEKYITADIVVLMLLIGYEFIKAIQYAAMNRLLQRKVYLDDATGLPNKNKCEELLSEEETDADTGVCSFDLNNLRRINDSRGHEAGDAYIRRFAICLRASIPAEQFVGRAGGDEFLVVTHGLDRE
;
A
#
# COMPACT_ATOMS: atom_id res chain seq x y z
N LEU A 1 -27.85 -46.26 -83.28
CA LEU A 1 -26.78 -46.21 -82.31
C LEU A 1 -26.34 -44.74 -81.92
N GLY A 2 -26.79 -43.72 -82.63
CA GLY A 2 -26.35 -42.31 -82.30
C GLY A 2 -27.23 -41.49 -81.38
N ARG A 3 -28.39 -42.07 -80.86
CA ARG A 3 -29.36 -41.31 -80.04
C ARG A 3 -29.16 -41.47 -78.55
N SER A 4 -28.45 -42.48 -78.07
CA SER A 4 -28.22 -42.75 -76.65
C SER A 4 -27.04 -41.97 -76.08
N GLU A 5 -25.98 -41.75 -76.89
CA GLU A 5 -24.78 -40.95 -76.44
C GLU A 5 -25.07 -39.46 -76.19
N GLY A 6 -26.01 -38.86 -76.94
CA GLY A 6 -26.40 -37.48 -76.81
C GLY A 6 -27.19 -37.23 -75.52
N TYR A 7 -28.03 -38.21 -75.13
CA TYR A 7 -28.83 -38.09 -73.92
C TYR A 7 -28.02 -38.27 -72.65
N GLU A 8 -27.06 -39.18 -72.60
CA GLU A 8 -26.10 -39.32 -71.46
C GLU A 8 -25.19 -38.07 -71.28
N LYS A 9 -24.74 -37.47 -72.33
CA LYS A 9 -23.88 -36.31 -72.28
C LYS A 9 -24.57 -35.06 -71.75
N THR A 10 -25.86 -34.84 -72.08
CA THR A 10 -26.69 -33.76 -71.58
C THR A 10 -27.00 -33.94 -70.08
N ASP A 11 -27.24 -35.17 -69.64
CA ASP A 11 -27.50 -35.51 -68.24
C ASP A 11 -26.24 -35.30 -67.36
N ILE A 12 -25.05 -35.64 -67.87
CA ILE A 12 -23.79 -35.42 -67.14
C ILE A 12 -23.49 -33.91 -67.00
N ILE A 13 -23.74 -33.11 -68.01
CA ILE A 13 -23.51 -31.66 -67.98
C ILE A 13 -24.49 -31.02 -66.97
N SER A 14 -25.78 -31.35 -67.02
CA SER A 14 -26.77 -30.84 -66.06
C SER A 14 -26.42 -31.20 -64.61
N ARG A 15 -26.02 -32.41 -64.34
CA ARG A 15 -25.60 -32.85 -62.98
C ARG A 15 -24.31 -32.15 -62.51
N SER A 16 -23.39 -31.83 -63.46
CA SER A 16 -22.20 -31.07 -63.11
C SER A 16 -22.53 -29.62 -62.76
N GLU A 17 -23.47 -28.99 -63.47
CA GLU A 17 -23.96 -27.64 -63.13
C GLU A 17 -24.67 -27.61 -61.77
N ASP A 18 -25.53 -28.56 -61.48
CA ASP A 18 -26.19 -28.71 -60.15
C ASP A 18 -25.17 -28.91 -59.06
N PHE A 19 -24.10 -29.67 -59.30
CA PHE A 19 -23.03 -29.87 -58.31
C PHE A 19 -22.27 -28.59 -58.05
N PHE A 20 -21.96 -27.77 -59.07
CA PHE A 20 -21.32 -26.48 -58.89
C PHE A 20 -22.17 -25.50 -58.09
N VAL A 21 -23.49 -25.48 -58.33
CA VAL A 21 -24.43 -24.64 -57.56
C VAL A 21 -24.44 -25.05 -56.10
N ILE A 22 -24.48 -26.35 -55.79
CA ILE A 22 -24.43 -26.82 -54.42
C ILE A 22 -23.10 -26.47 -53.73
N CYS A 23 -21.98 -26.61 -54.46
CA CYS A 23 -20.65 -26.22 -53.91
C CYS A 23 -20.57 -24.72 -53.63
N ASP A 24 -21.08 -23.86 -54.52
CA ASP A 24 -21.09 -22.41 -54.34
C ASP A 24 -21.99 -22.00 -53.15
N GLU A 25 -23.17 -22.62 -53.00
CA GLU A 25 -24.04 -22.40 -51.87
C GLU A 25 -23.40 -22.86 -50.53
N ALA A 26 -22.73 -24.01 -50.54
CA ALA A 26 -22.04 -24.54 -49.37
C ALA A 26 -20.84 -23.63 -48.94
N THR A 27 -20.08 -23.14 -49.95
CA THR A 27 -19.00 -22.20 -49.65
C THR A 27 -19.50 -20.85 -49.13
N GLY A 28 -20.59 -20.32 -49.70
CA GLY A 28 -21.24 -19.10 -49.23
C GLY A 28 -21.77 -19.19 -47.79
N LEU A 29 -22.35 -20.34 -47.44
CA LEU A 29 -22.81 -20.64 -46.06
C LEU A 29 -21.64 -20.76 -45.07
N ALA A 30 -20.56 -21.43 -45.47
CA ALA A 30 -19.35 -21.56 -44.67
C ALA A 30 -18.67 -20.18 -44.42
N GLU A 31 -18.65 -19.35 -45.42
CA GLU A 31 -18.12 -17.98 -45.34
C GLU A 31 -18.94 -17.11 -44.37
N LYS A 32 -20.27 -17.12 -44.50
CA LYS A 32 -21.19 -16.42 -43.59
C LYS A 32 -21.07 -16.90 -42.13
N TYR A 33 -20.91 -18.20 -41.93
CA TYR A 33 -20.68 -18.76 -40.61
C TYR A 33 -19.36 -18.30 -40.01
N SER A 34 -18.28 -18.35 -40.81
CA SER A 34 -16.95 -17.88 -40.42
C SER A 34 -16.96 -16.41 -40.05
N GLN A 35 -17.59 -15.55 -40.86
CA GLN A 35 -17.71 -14.12 -40.57
C GLN A 35 -18.50 -13.85 -39.30
N LYS A 36 -19.62 -14.54 -39.08
CA LYS A 36 -20.42 -14.38 -37.87
C LYS A 36 -19.62 -14.78 -36.62
N LYS A 37 -18.87 -15.87 -36.71
CA LYS A 37 -18.00 -16.34 -35.62
C LYS A 37 -16.87 -15.34 -35.34
N ALA A 38 -16.22 -14.80 -36.38
CA ALA A 38 -15.17 -13.80 -36.25
C ALA A 38 -15.69 -12.51 -35.57
N THR A 39 -16.89 -12.05 -35.97
CA THR A 39 -17.52 -10.87 -35.35
C THR A 39 -17.84 -11.11 -33.86
N SER A 40 -18.36 -12.28 -33.52
CA SER A 40 -18.65 -12.63 -32.12
C SER A 40 -17.37 -12.69 -31.28
N LEU A 41 -16.30 -13.25 -31.81
CA LEU A 41 -14.99 -13.29 -31.14
C LEU A 41 -14.41 -11.88 -30.93
N SER A 42 -14.51 -11.00 -31.93
CA SER A 42 -14.00 -9.62 -31.81
C SER A 42 -14.79 -8.80 -30.78
N LEU A 43 -16.08 -9.04 -30.63
CA LEU A 43 -16.88 -8.42 -29.58
C LEU A 43 -16.47 -8.94 -28.18
N LEU A 44 -16.30 -10.24 -28.06
CA LEU A 44 -15.84 -10.84 -26.79
C LEU A 44 -14.46 -10.29 -26.36
N GLU A 45 -13.53 -10.17 -27.30
CA GLU A 45 -12.21 -9.58 -27.07
C GLU A 45 -12.32 -8.14 -26.55
N LYS A 46 -13.19 -7.32 -27.13
CA LYS A 46 -13.44 -5.95 -26.69
C LYS A 46 -14.00 -5.87 -25.26
N TYR A 47 -14.91 -6.77 -24.91
CA TYR A 47 -15.44 -6.82 -23.53
C TYR A 47 -14.38 -7.24 -22.53
N ILE A 48 -13.59 -8.27 -22.85
CA ILE A 48 -12.49 -8.72 -21.99
C ILE A 48 -11.45 -7.60 -21.79
N THR A 49 -11.08 -6.90 -22.85
CA THR A 49 -10.12 -5.78 -22.73
C THR A 49 -10.70 -4.62 -21.90
N ALA A 50 -11.98 -4.31 -22.04
CA ALA A 50 -12.64 -3.30 -21.22
C ALA A 50 -12.66 -3.69 -19.74
N ASP A 51 -13.00 -4.94 -19.42
CA ASP A 51 -13.00 -5.45 -18.05
C ASP A 51 -11.61 -5.41 -17.42
N ILE A 52 -10.56 -5.76 -18.17
CA ILE A 52 -9.18 -5.67 -17.71
C ILE A 52 -8.80 -4.21 -17.37
N VAL A 53 -9.19 -3.26 -18.23
CA VAL A 53 -8.91 -1.83 -17.97
C VAL A 53 -9.63 -1.36 -16.71
N VAL A 54 -10.90 -1.71 -16.53
CA VAL A 54 -11.66 -1.36 -15.32
C VAL A 54 -11.01 -1.96 -14.07
N LEU A 55 -10.61 -3.24 -14.14
CA LEU A 55 -9.94 -3.91 -13.03
C LEU A 55 -8.61 -3.22 -12.66
N MET A 56 -7.81 -2.84 -13.66
CA MET A 56 -6.56 -2.11 -13.44
C MET A 56 -6.80 -0.74 -12.76
N LEU A 57 -7.85 -0.02 -13.17
CA LEU A 57 -8.22 1.25 -12.54
C LEU A 57 -8.66 1.05 -11.08
N LEU A 58 -9.43 0.02 -10.79
CA LEU A 58 -9.84 -0.31 -9.42
C LEU A 58 -8.64 -0.67 -8.53
N ILE A 59 -7.73 -1.51 -9.03
CA ILE A 59 -6.51 -1.86 -8.31
C ILE A 59 -5.65 -0.60 -8.05
N GLY A 60 -5.49 0.25 -9.05
CA GLY A 60 -4.77 1.53 -8.91
C GLY A 60 -5.38 2.44 -7.85
N TYR A 61 -6.70 2.55 -7.84
CA TYR A 61 -7.44 3.33 -6.83
C TYR A 61 -7.22 2.79 -5.39
N GLU A 62 -7.36 1.47 -5.19
CA GLU A 62 -7.12 0.85 -3.88
C GLU A 62 -5.66 1.00 -3.43
N PHE A 63 -4.71 0.93 -4.36
CA PHE A 63 -3.30 1.15 -4.05
C PHE A 63 -3.01 2.58 -3.58
N ILE A 64 -3.60 3.59 -4.25
CA ILE A 64 -3.48 4.99 -3.85
C ILE A 64 -4.08 5.20 -2.45
N LYS A 65 -5.27 4.63 -2.19
CA LYS A 65 -5.90 4.68 -0.85
C LYS A 65 -4.99 4.05 0.22
N ALA A 66 -4.42 2.90 -0.05
CA ALA A 66 -3.53 2.22 0.90
C ALA A 66 -2.31 3.10 1.27
N ILE A 67 -1.70 3.79 0.28
CA ILE A 67 -0.61 4.73 0.53
C ILE A 67 -1.08 5.90 1.40
N GLN A 68 -2.24 6.49 1.12
CA GLN A 68 -2.79 7.60 1.90
C GLN A 68 -3.08 7.18 3.34
N TYR A 69 -3.67 6.00 3.56
CA TYR A 69 -3.91 5.46 4.90
C TYR A 69 -2.60 5.20 5.66
N ALA A 70 -1.58 4.64 5.00
CA ALA A 70 -0.28 4.40 5.61
C ALA A 70 0.42 5.72 6.01
N ALA A 71 0.35 6.75 5.17
CA ALA A 71 0.89 8.08 5.46
C ALA A 71 0.15 8.74 6.63
N MET A 72 -1.19 8.67 6.64
CA MET A 72 -2.02 9.22 7.72
C MET A 72 -1.74 8.52 9.05
N ASN A 73 -1.66 7.19 9.06
CA ASN A 73 -1.34 6.44 10.27
C ASN A 73 0.03 6.80 10.84
N ARG A 74 1.05 6.99 10.00
CA ARG A 74 2.37 7.45 10.45
C ARG A 74 2.34 8.84 11.09
N LEU A 75 1.55 9.76 10.53
CA LEU A 75 1.36 11.09 11.11
C LEU A 75 0.62 11.03 12.44
N LEU A 76 -0.43 10.22 12.55
CA LEU A 76 -1.17 10.01 13.78
C LEU A 76 -0.27 9.39 14.86
N GLN A 77 0.48 8.36 14.55
CA GLN A 77 1.42 7.74 15.49
C GLN A 77 2.46 8.73 16.01
N ARG A 78 3.02 9.59 15.12
CA ARG A 78 3.95 10.65 15.57
C ARG A 78 3.31 11.61 16.56
N LYS A 79 2.08 12.09 16.31
CA LYS A 79 1.37 12.99 17.22
C LYS A 79 0.97 12.33 18.54
N VAL A 80 0.69 11.02 18.51
CA VAL A 80 0.28 10.28 19.70
C VAL A 80 1.46 9.93 20.60
N TYR A 81 2.64 9.65 20.05
CA TYR A 81 3.77 9.08 20.77
C TYR A 81 5.03 9.93 20.83
N LEU A 82 5.12 11.04 20.09
CA LEU A 82 6.28 11.93 20.15
C LEU A 82 5.92 13.30 20.74
N ASP A 83 6.88 13.89 21.45
CA ASP A 83 6.83 15.26 21.95
C ASP A 83 7.27 16.22 20.85
N ASP A 84 6.42 17.18 20.49
CA ASP A 84 6.67 18.11 19.37
C ASP A 84 7.88 19.03 19.62
N ALA A 85 8.20 19.35 20.88
CA ALA A 85 9.29 20.25 21.21
C ALA A 85 10.66 19.58 21.16
N THR A 86 10.75 18.29 21.54
CA THR A 86 12.02 17.57 21.69
C THR A 86 12.23 16.47 20.67
N GLY A 87 11.15 15.97 20.05
CA GLY A 87 11.17 14.81 19.17
C GLY A 87 11.36 13.47 19.88
N LEU A 88 11.47 13.47 21.22
CA LEU A 88 11.52 12.27 22.03
C LEU A 88 10.13 11.63 22.18
N PRO A 89 10.02 10.35 22.54
CA PRO A 89 8.80 9.76 23.07
C PRO A 89 8.14 10.66 24.10
N ASN A 90 6.83 10.88 23.96
CA ASN A 90 6.06 11.74 24.85
C ASN A 90 5.55 10.97 26.07
N LYS A 91 4.79 11.67 26.94
CA LYS A 91 4.17 11.12 28.14
C LYS A 91 3.38 9.83 27.87
N ASN A 92 2.55 9.81 26.81
CA ASN A 92 1.74 8.64 26.49
C ASN A 92 2.62 7.40 26.21
N LYS A 93 3.73 7.60 25.48
CA LYS A 93 4.66 6.49 25.20
C LYS A 93 5.45 6.07 26.44
N CYS A 94 5.77 7.00 27.34
CA CYS A 94 6.40 6.69 28.62
C CYS A 94 5.46 5.84 29.52
N GLU A 95 4.18 6.22 29.61
CA GLU A 95 3.18 5.52 30.40
C GLU A 95 2.88 4.12 29.82
N GLU A 96 2.75 4.00 28.49
CA GLU A 96 2.56 2.72 27.81
C GLU A 96 3.73 1.77 28.11
N LEU A 97 4.98 2.25 27.91
CA LEU A 97 6.17 1.46 28.19
C LEU A 97 6.20 0.95 29.62
N LEU A 98 5.97 1.83 30.60
CA LEU A 98 5.98 1.45 32.02
C LEU A 98 4.85 0.49 32.40
N SER A 99 3.74 0.49 31.64
CA SER A 99 2.62 -0.41 31.89
C SER A 99 2.79 -1.79 31.26
N GLU A 100 3.56 -1.88 30.16
CA GLU A 100 3.80 -3.11 29.41
C GLU A 100 5.05 -3.86 29.89
N GLU A 101 5.99 -3.16 30.57
CA GLU A 101 7.22 -3.80 31.02
C GLU A 101 6.96 -4.70 32.24
N GLU A 102 7.20 -5.98 32.05
CA GLU A 102 7.53 -6.87 33.15
C GLU A 102 8.87 -6.41 33.74
N THR A 103 8.86 -5.90 34.95
CA THR A 103 10.06 -5.43 35.66
C THR A 103 11.00 -6.61 35.87
N ASP A 104 11.88 -6.85 34.91
CA ASP A 104 12.94 -7.85 35.05
C ASP A 104 14.06 -7.32 35.94
N ALA A 105 14.81 -8.20 36.59
CA ALA A 105 15.86 -7.85 37.56
C ALA A 105 16.96 -6.94 36.95
N ASP A 106 17.07 -6.90 35.62
CA ASP A 106 18.07 -6.15 34.86
C ASP A 106 17.51 -4.85 34.24
N THR A 107 16.27 -4.45 34.60
CA THR A 107 15.66 -3.20 34.12
C THR A 107 15.93 -2.06 35.11
N GLY A 108 16.55 -0.98 34.63
CA GLY A 108 16.75 0.27 35.35
C GLY A 108 15.80 1.35 34.86
N VAL A 109 15.11 2.02 35.77
CA VAL A 109 14.23 3.16 35.49
C VAL A 109 14.79 4.40 36.17
N CYS A 110 15.09 5.45 35.41
CA CYS A 110 15.59 6.73 35.93
C CYS A 110 14.65 7.86 35.52
N SER A 111 14.21 8.67 36.48
CA SER A 111 13.49 9.90 36.25
C SER A 111 14.41 11.10 36.46
N PHE A 112 14.34 12.05 35.52
CA PHE A 112 15.11 13.30 35.56
C PHE A 112 14.12 14.48 35.56
N ASP A 113 14.38 15.44 36.44
CA ASP A 113 13.66 16.71 36.51
C ASP A 113 14.60 17.86 36.13
N LEU A 114 14.12 18.79 35.28
CA LEU A 114 14.91 19.87 34.76
C LEU A 114 14.90 21.08 35.72
N ASN A 115 15.94 21.18 36.52
CA ASN A 115 16.04 22.22 37.53
C ASN A 115 16.02 23.66 36.93
N ASN A 116 15.35 24.56 37.65
CA ASN A 116 15.32 25.99 37.35
C ASN A 116 14.61 26.40 36.05
N LEU A 117 13.81 25.53 35.40
CA LEU A 117 13.07 25.88 34.19
C LEU A 117 12.17 27.11 34.42
N ARG A 118 11.43 27.14 35.53
CA ARG A 118 10.58 28.28 35.90
C ARG A 118 11.38 29.59 36.01
N ARG A 119 12.54 29.58 36.64
CA ARG A 119 13.42 30.77 36.77
C ARG A 119 13.92 31.26 35.39
N ILE A 120 14.22 30.34 34.48
CA ILE A 120 14.60 30.67 33.10
C ILE A 120 13.42 31.33 32.37
N ASN A 121 12.22 30.74 32.47
CA ASN A 121 11.00 31.28 31.89
C ASN A 121 10.71 32.71 32.42
N ASP A 122 10.77 32.89 33.73
CA ASP A 122 10.46 34.19 34.37
C ASP A 122 11.50 35.26 34.03
N SER A 123 12.80 34.90 33.83
CA SER A 123 13.88 35.84 33.58
C SER A 123 14.16 36.09 32.10
N ARG A 124 13.91 35.13 31.21
CA ARG A 124 14.30 35.15 29.79
C ARG A 124 13.17 34.81 28.80
N GLY A 125 11.98 34.57 29.33
CA GLY A 125 10.79 34.20 28.53
C GLY A 125 10.72 32.71 28.18
N HIS A 126 9.53 32.28 27.74
CA HIS A 126 9.24 30.88 27.43
C HIS A 126 10.08 30.30 26.29
N GLU A 127 10.49 31.14 25.32
CA GLU A 127 11.38 30.68 24.22
C GLU A 127 12.74 30.19 24.74
N ALA A 128 13.28 30.85 25.79
CA ALA A 128 14.51 30.43 26.40
C ALA A 128 14.35 29.12 27.20
N GLY A 129 13.19 28.92 27.85
CA GLY A 129 12.85 27.67 28.50
C GLY A 129 12.69 26.53 27.54
N ASP A 130 12.01 26.76 26.43
CA ASP A 130 11.87 25.76 25.35
C ASP A 130 13.23 25.39 24.73
N ALA A 131 14.10 26.34 24.53
CA ALA A 131 15.48 26.10 24.08
C ALA A 131 16.28 25.25 25.11
N TYR A 132 16.08 25.52 26.41
CA TYR A 132 16.71 24.77 27.48
C TYR A 132 16.21 23.30 27.52
N ILE A 133 14.90 23.08 27.40
CA ILE A 133 14.30 21.74 27.30
C ILE A 133 14.86 20.97 26.11
N ARG A 134 14.86 21.58 24.91
CA ARG A 134 15.40 20.94 23.68
C ARG A 134 16.87 20.56 23.84
N ARG A 135 17.66 21.44 24.41
CA ARG A 135 19.08 21.21 24.62
C ARG A 135 19.37 20.08 25.61
N PHE A 136 18.60 20.01 26.68
CA PHE A 136 18.67 18.90 27.63
C PHE A 136 18.29 17.59 26.97
N ALA A 137 17.19 17.54 26.23
CA ALA A 137 16.74 16.36 25.48
C ALA A 137 17.82 15.83 24.53
N ILE A 138 18.50 16.72 23.79
CA ILE A 138 19.59 16.35 22.88
C ILE A 138 20.77 15.76 23.67
N CYS A 139 21.19 16.42 24.76
CA CYS A 139 22.27 15.93 25.60
C CYS A 139 21.95 14.58 26.24
N LEU A 140 20.75 14.45 26.78
CA LEU A 140 20.29 13.20 27.41
C LEU A 140 20.27 12.06 26.40
N ARG A 141 19.68 12.27 25.21
CA ARG A 141 19.63 11.25 24.15
C ARG A 141 21.03 10.85 23.65
N ALA A 142 21.95 11.81 23.55
CA ALA A 142 23.34 11.56 23.15
C ALA A 142 24.18 10.83 24.20
N SER A 143 23.79 10.92 25.48
CA SER A 143 24.51 10.27 26.60
C SER A 143 24.03 8.83 26.88
N ILE A 144 22.88 8.45 26.33
CA ILE A 144 22.28 7.14 26.55
C ILE A 144 22.42 6.30 25.27
N PRO A 145 22.81 5.02 25.35
CA PRO A 145 22.89 4.12 24.18
C PRO A 145 21.61 4.13 23.35
N ALA A 146 21.75 3.95 22.02
CA ALA A 146 20.62 4.09 21.09
C ALA A 146 19.50 3.06 21.31
N GLU A 147 19.85 1.89 21.82
CA GLU A 147 18.96 0.78 22.16
C GLU A 147 18.14 1.01 23.42
N GLN A 148 18.52 1.96 24.27
CA GLN A 148 17.82 2.29 25.50
C GLN A 148 16.74 3.35 25.27
N PHE A 149 15.68 3.30 26.06
CA PHE A 149 14.57 4.23 25.96
C PHE A 149 14.89 5.57 26.63
N VAL A 150 14.54 6.66 25.95
CA VAL A 150 14.57 8.02 26.51
C VAL A 150 13.28 8.71 26.07
N GLY A 151 12.49 9.22 27.01
CA GLY A 151 11.23 9.92 26.75
C GLY A 151 11.08 11.19 27.59
N ARG A 152 10.14 12.06 27.21
CA ARG A 152 9.71 13.23 27.97
C ARG A 152 8.36 12.91 28.63
N ALA A 153 8.39 12.70 29.96
CA ALA A 153 7.22 12.28 30.73
C ALA A 153 6.34 13.47 31.18
N GLY A 154 6.87 14.67 31.17
CA GLY A 154 6.16 15.89 31.60
C GLY A 154 6.75 17.16 31.02
N GLY A 155 6.40 18.32 31.59
CA GLY A 155 6.91 19.63 31.16
C GLY A 155 8.41 19.74 31.28
N ASP A 156 8.96 19.37 32.40
CA ASP A 156 10.38 19.36 32.79
C ASP A 156 10.90 17.97 33.17
N GLU A 157 10.05 16.94 33.06
CA GLU A 157 10.34 15.57 33.46
C GLU A 157 10.75 14.70 32.26
N PHE A 158 11.83 13.93 32.43
CA PHE A 158 12.32 12.97 31.45
C PHE A 158 12.46 11.59 32.09
N LEU A 159 12.20 10.56 31.27
CA LEU A 159 12.29 9.17 31.67
C LEU A 159 13.36 8.47 30.82
N VAL A 160 14.19 7.69 31.49
CA VAL A 160 15.15 6.78 30.85
C VAL A 160 14.87 5.38 31.37
N VAL A 161 14.71 4.41 30.46
CA VAL A 161 14.61 2.99 30.80
C VAL A 161 15.75 2.26 30.14
N THR A 162 16.48 1.50 30.92
CA THR A 162 17.66 0.75 30.48
C THR A 162 17.49 -0.72 30.80
N HIS A 163 17.95 -1.59 29.90
CA HIS A 163 17.95 -3.04 30.05
C HIS A 163 19.39 -3.57 29.96
N GLY A 164 19.62 -4.72 30.62
CA GLY A 164 20.90 -5.42 30.56
C GLY A 164 22.06 -4.65 31.17
N LEU A 165 21.82 -3.90 32.25
CA LEU A 165 22.89 -3.27 33.01
C LEU A 165 23.57 -4.37 33.85
N ASP A 166 24.77 -4.77 33.43
CA ASP A 166 25.65 -5.59 34.27
C ASP A 166 25.90 -4.86 35.59
N ARG A 167 25.56 -5.50 36.69
CA ARG A 167 25.92 -5.04 38.02
C ARG A 167 27.38 -5.39 38.27
N GLU A 168 28.29 -4.47 37.91
CA GLU A 168 29.65 -4.49 38.43
C GLU A 168 29.71 -4.07 39.91
#